data_c843f228c026a955c8ce5744c31353c3
#
_entry.id   c843f228c026a955c8ce5744c31353c3
#
_cell.length_a   1.000
_cell.length_b   1.000
_cell.length_c   1.000
_cell.angle_alpha   90.00
_cell.angle_beta   90.00
_cell.angle_gamma   90.00
#
_symmetry.space_group_name_H-M   'P 1'
#
loop_
_entity.id
_entity.type
_entity.pdbx_description
1 polymer ?
#
loop_
_entity_poly.entity_id
_entity_poly.type
_entity_poly.pdbx_seq_one_letter_code
_entity_poly.pdbx_strand_id
1 'polypeptide(L)'
;DIKYFNGTSKALTETPVGTVLLNGIKFSVESGLLGLQGLNHYPTLVLGLDVIGGTRDNINIKVNTSIFNPSNVNLGVGTTTLLMINEIVVGSVTLPDLKLAIGNNTLEIEAKFNPNAGPQGLEMLNRFISGINTKFNISGYEDSTSIASLKPAFSAVRINSTLPGLQQKLVQSTKLKVLDSTGNKDDVAQAVVSLSNPFTSSLSITHIISNVTSHGLFIASLDTDTQFNAGGKKVSQSPLLDLHLNLYPPDIFALVRDYALDAGLDVMQLDAIVKIGGYTYSDTTNANSPKNHKNEKRR
;
A
#
# COMPACT_ATOMS: atom_id res chain seq x y z
N ASP A 1 -35.33 -9.69 -0.62
CA ASP A 1 -36.28 -10.74 -0.95
C ASP A 1 -37.13 -11.11 0.25
N ILE A 2 -38.44 -11.14 0.08
CA ILE A 2 -39.37 -11.60 1.09
C ILE A 2 -39.30 -13.12 1.17
N LYS A 3 -39.14 -13.67 2.37
CA LYS A 3 -39.15 -15.11 2.59
C LYS A 3 -40.25 -15.45 3.60
N TYR A 4 -41.00 -16.48 3.28
CA TYR A 4 -42.00 -17.04 4.19
C TYR A 4 -41.36 -18.18 4.95
N PHE A 5 -41.40 -18.12 6.28
CA PHE A 5 -40.97 -19.17 7.15
C PHE A 5 -42.22 -19.86 7.70
N ASN A 6 -42.44 -21.10 7.29
CA ASN A 6 -43.50 -21.92 7.80
C ASN A 6 -42.93 -22.92 8.82
N GLY A 7 -43.56 -23.04 9.94
CA GLY A 7 -43.10 -23.91 10.97
C GLY A 7 -44.26 -24.51 11.80
N THR A 8 -43.90 -25.47 12.59
CA THR A 8 -44.78 -26.01 13.63
C THR A 8 -44.08 -25.88 14.97
N SER A 9 -44.82 -25.47 15.97
CA SER A 9 -44.31 -25.32 17.32
C SER A 9 -45.09 -26.16 18.31
N LYS A 10 -44.50 -26.31 19.49
CA LYS A 10 -45.15 -26.83 20.69
C LYS A 10 -45.11 -25.75 21.75
N ALA A 11 -46.20 -25.59 22.47
CA ALA A 11 -46.25 -24.64 23.58
C ALA A 11 -46.90 -25.34 24.78
N LEU A 12 -46.34 -25.05 25.96
CA LEU A 12 -47.00 -25.36 27.22
C LEU A 12 -47.85 -24.16 27.59
N THR A 13 -49.11 -24.36 27.83
CA THR A 13 -50.01 -23.31 28.32
C THR A 13 -50.61 -23.70 29.62
N GLU A 14 -50.68 -22.80 30.58
CA GLU A 14 -51.39 -23.00 31.83
C GLU A 14 -52.86 -22.65 31.64
N THR A 15 -53.71 -23.52 32.10
CA THR A 15 -55.17 -23.34 32.08
C THR A 15 -55.73 -23.56 33.49
N PRO A 16 -56.98 -23.13 33.77
CA PRO A 16 -57.59 -23.35 35.06
C PRO A 16 -57.67 -24.83 35.51
N VAL A 17 -57.48 -25.74 34.56
CA VAL A 17 -57.51 -27.20 34.79
C VAL A 17 -56.12 -27.85 34.74
N GLY A 18 -55.08 -27.06 34.68
CA GLY A 18 -53.67 -27.50 34.68
C GLY A 18 -52.92 -27.11 33.40
N THR A 19 -51.65 -27.57 33.31
CA THR A 19 -50.77 -27.32 32.18
C THR A 19 -51.10 -28.24 31.00
N VAL A 20 -51.37 -27.68 29.84
CA VAL A 20 -51.69 -28.41 28.60
C VAL A 20 -50.60 -28.22 27.57
N LEU A 21 -50.16 -29.30 26.95
CA LEU A 21 -49.21 -29.26 25.80
C LEU A 21 -50.00 -29.10 24.50
N LEU A 22 -49.84 -27.96 23.86
CA LEU A 22 -50.34 -27.69 22.51
C LEU A 22 -49.29 -28.15 21.51
N ASN A 23 -49.65 -29.08 20.62
CA ASN A 23 -48.80 -29.62 19.59
C ASN A 23 -49.26 -29.13 18.21
N GLY A 24 -48.32 -29.00 17.28
CA GLY A 24 -48.65 -28.75 15.89
C GLY A 24 -49.20 -27.33 15.62
N ILE A 25 -48.88 -26.38 16.47
CA ILE A 25 -49.24 -24.96 16.24
C ILE A 25 -48.56 -24.54 14.95
N LYS A 26 -49.34 -24.35 13.88
CA LYS A 26 -48.82 -23.87 12.60
C LYS A 26 -48.69 -22.36 12.65
N PHE A 27 -47.56 -21.88 12.18
CA PHE A 27 -47.33 -20.44 12.01
C PHE A 27 -46.69 -20.17 10.67
N SER A 28 -46.97 -19.01 10.10
CA SER A 28 -46.29 -18.47 8.95
C SER A 28 -45.80 -17.06 9.29
N VAL A 29 -44.53 -16.82 9.11
CA VAL A 29 -43.94 -15.51 9.36
C VAL A 29 -43.39 -15.03 8.02
N GLU A 30 -43.83 -13.84 7.61
CA GLU A 30 -43.23 -13.12 6.51
C GLU A 30 -42.05 -12.31 7.06
N SER A 31 -40.87 -12.52 6.50
CA SER A 31 -39.67 -11.78 6.89
C SER A 31 -38.93 -11.38 5.63
N GLY A 32 -38.60 -10.10 5.56
CA GLY A 32 -37.73 -9.58 4.50
C GLY A 32 -36.27 -9.76 4.89
N LEU A 33 -35.54 -10.63 4.19
CA LEU A 33 -34.11 -10.78 4.32
C LEU A 33 -33.42 -9.94 3.23
N LEU A 34 -32.71 -8.90 3.63
CA LEU A 34 -31.82 -8.14 2.75
C LEU A 34 -30.45 -8.79 2.79
N GLY A 35 -29.94 -9.15 1.61
CA GLY A 35 -28.59 -9.70 1.47
C GLY A 35 -27.50 -8.65 1.49
N LEU A 36 -26.27 -9.09 1.51
CA LEU A 36 -25.07 -8.22 1.51
C LEU A 36 -24.85 -7.45 0.19
N GLN A 37 -25.62 -7.75 -0.87
CA GLN A 37 -25.53 -7.11 -2.19
C GLN A 37 -24.09 -7.13 -2.74
N GLY A 38 -23.31 -8.19 -2.49
CA GLY A 38 -21.93 -8.34 -2.90
C GLY A 38 -20.95 -7.37 -2.19
N LEU A 39 -21.41 -6.60 -1.18
CA LEU A 39 -20.66 -5.54 -0.50
C LEU A 39 -20.12 -4.45 -1.44
N ASN A 40 -20.68 -4.32 -2.65
CA ASN A 40 -20.20 -3.39 -3.67
C ASN A 40 -21.07 -2.12 -3.84
N HIS A 41 -22.15 -2.02 -3.08
CA HIS A 41 -23.07 -0.88 -3.16
C HIS A 41 -22.43 0.41 -2.62
N TYR A 42 -21.55 0.28 -1.62
CA TYR A 42 -20.80 1.38 -1.06
C TYR A 42 -19.30 1.07 -1.16
N PRO A 43 -18.49 2.03 -1.64
CA PRO A 43 -17.05 1.81 -1.74
C PRO A 43 -16.46 1.63 -0.34
N THR A 44 -15.53 0.69 -0.23
CA THR A 44 -14.73 0.51 0.98
C THR A 44 -13.72 1.63 1.08
N LEU A 45 -13.70 2.32 2.21
CA LEU A 45 -12.80 3.43 2.46
C LEU A 45 -11.58 2.97 3.25
N VAL A 46 -10.39 3.21 2.71
CA VAL A 46 -9.12 3.07 3.43
C VAL A 46 -8.94 4.33 4.28
N LEU A 47 -9.06 4.18 5.60
CA LEU A 47 -8.94 5.27 6.57
C LEU A 47 -7.49 5.50 7.02
N GLY A 48 -6.67 4.47 6.95
CA GLY A 48 -5.26 4.52 7.30
C GLY A 48 -4.52 3.28 6.84
N LEU A 49 -3.24 3.45 6.55
CA LEU A 49 -2.35 2.40 6.11
C LEU A 49 -1.01 2.52 6.83
N ASP A 50 -0.48 1.40 7.29
CA ASP A 50 0.85 1.30 7.86
C ASP A 50 1.60 0.09 7.27
N VAL A 51 2.86 0.26 6.95
CA VAL A 51 3.76 -0.84 6.57
C VAL A 51 4.40 -1.36 7.86
N ILE A 52 4.07 -2.60 8.21
CA ILE A 52 4.50 -3.22 9.46
C ILE A 52 5.66 -4.19 9.28
N GLY A 53 6.02 -4.51 8.06
CA GLY A 53 7.14 -5.41 7.75
C GLY A 53 7.07 -5.95 6.33
N GLY A 54 7.85 -7.00 6.07
CA GLY A 54 7.85 -7.70 4.80
C GLY A 54 8.50 -9.07 4.90
N THR A 55 8.16 -9.92 3.94
CA THR A 55 8.77 -11.20 3.66
C THR A 55 9.51 -11.11 2.32
N ARG A 56 10.11 -12.20 1.86
CA ARG A 56 10.75 -12.22 0.52
C ARG A 56 9.81 -11.79 -0.61
N ASP A 57 8.54 -12.18 -0.51
CA ASP A 57 7.59 -12.06 -1.63
C ASP A 57 6.53 -10.97 -1.40
N ASN A 58 6.38 -10.48 -0.17
CA ASN A 58 5.28 -9.58 0.18
C ASN A 58 5.69 -8.48 1.14
N ILE A 59 5.08 -7.32 0.99
CA ILE A 59 5.02 -6.25 1.98
C ILE A 59 3.80 -6.50 2.86
N ASN A 60 4.00 -6.53 4.18
CA ASN A 60 2.92 -6.68 5.16
C ASN A 60 2.39 -5.30 5.54
N ILE A 61 1.11 -5.13 5.37
CA ILE A 61 0.41 -3.87 5.54
C ILE A 61 -0.70 -4.05 6.57
N LYS A 62 -0.81 -3.10 7.48
CA LYS A 62 -1.94 -2.95 8.38
C LYS A 62 -2.83 -1.84 7.87
N VAL A 63 -4.12 -2.10 7.70
CA VAL A 63 -5.08 -1.18 7.10
C VAL A 63 -6.26 -0.99 8.02
N ASN A 64 -6.60 0.26 8.31
CA ASN A 64 -7.88 0.62 8.90
C ASN A 64 -8.87 0.95 7.77
N THR A 65 -10.00 0.29 7.77
CA THR A 65 -10.99 0.43 6.69
C THR A 65 -12.40 0.50 7.24
N SER A 66 -13.29 1.12 6.46
CA SER A 66 -14.72 1.16 6.77
C SER A 66 -15.49 0.40 5.69
N ILE A 67 -16.30 -0.56 6.12
CA ILE A 67 -17.17 -1.38 5.26
C ILE A 67 -18.61 -1.20 5.72
N PHE A 68 -19.52 -0.97 4.76
CA PHE A 68 -20.94 -0.87 5.03
C PHE A 68 -21.65 -2.21 4.79
N ASN A 69 -22.35 -2.70 5.81
CA ASN A 69 -23.24 -3.86 5.68
C ASN A 69 -24.67 -3.37 5.38
N PRO A 70 -25.15 -3.50 4.14
CA PRO A 70 -26.48 -3.07 3.74
C PRO A 70 -27.59 -4.04 4.15
N SER A 71 -27.23 -5.20 4.67
CA SER A 71 -28.21 -6.23 5.07
C SER A 71 -28.90 -5.87 6.38
N ASN A 72 -29.99 -6.53 6.65
CA ASN A 72 -30.70 -6.41 7.92
C ASN A 72 -30.31 -7.50 8.94
N VAL A 73 -29.13 -8.13 8.75
CA VAL A 73 -28.60 -9.13 9.66
C VAL A 73 -27.15 -8.85 10.02
N ASN A 74 -26.80 -9.17 11.26
CA ASN A 74 -25.40 -9.21 11.66
C ASN A 74 -24.76 -10.49 11.13
N LEU A 75 -23.56 -10.37 10.56
CA LEU A 75 -22.84 -11.46 9.94
C LEU A 75 -21.60 -11.80 10.76
N GLY A 76 -21.39 -13.07 11.08
CA GLY A 76 -20.16 -13.58 11.64
C GLY A 76 -19.71 -14.77 10.79
N VAL A 77 -18.57 -14.68 10.16
CA VAL A 77 -18.11 -15.67 9.16
C VAL A 77 -16.74 -16.27 9.48
N GLY A 78 -16.21 -15.94 10.65
CA GLY A 78 -14.88 -16.41 11.03
C GLY A 78 -13.76 -15.81 10.17
N THR A 79 -12.62 -16.47 10.12
CA THR A 79 -11.48 -16.02 9.32
C THR A 79 -11.80 -16.05 7.84
N THR A 80 -11.61 -14.93 7.18
CA THR A 80 -11.91 -14.75 5.76
C THR A 80 -10.69 -14.19 5.04
N THR A 81 -10.35 -14.78 3.89
CA THR A 81 -9.27 -14.28 3.01
C THR A 81 -9.85 -13.82 1.69
N LEU A 82 -9.50 -12.62 1.28
CA LEU A 82 -9.92 -12.01 0.02
C LEU A 82 -8.68 -11.66 -0.82
N LEU A 83 -8.84 -11.60 -2.15
CA LEU A 83 -7.77 -11.25 -3.07
C LEU A 83 -7.82 -9.77 -3.42
N MET A 84 -6.67 -9.13 -3.45
CA MET A 84 -6.47 -7.77 -3.99
C MET A 84 -6.17 -7.89 -5.47
N ILE A 85 -6.97 -7.24 -6.30
CA ILE A 85 -6.89 -7.34 -7.76
C ILE A 85 -6.75 -5.94 -8.37
N ASN A 86 -5.66 -5.75 -9.10
CA ASN A 86 -5.43 -4.63 -10.00
C ASN A 86 -5.08 -5.22 -11.37
N GLU A 87 -6.12 -5.60 -12.14
CA GLU A 87 -6.06 -6.43 -13.37
C GLU A 87 -5.54 -7.85 -13.11
N ILE A 88 -4.53 -8.00 -12.27
CA ILE A 88 -3.98 -9.28 -11.78
C ILE A 88 -4.10 -9.33 -10.26
N VAL A 89 -3.87 -10.50 -9.68
CA VAL A 89 -3.79 -10.64 -8.22
C VAL A 89 -2.47 -10.04 -7.73
N VAL A 90 -2.56 -8.95 -6.99
CA VAL A 90 -1.40 -8.25 -6.42
C VAL A 90 -1.22 -8.49 -4.93
N GLY A 91 -2.11 -9.25 -4.32
CA GLY A 91 -2.01 -9.55 -2.89
C GLY A 91 -3.25 -10.19 -2.32
N SER A 92 -3.29 -10.29 -1.01
CA SER A 92 -4.41 -10.84 -0.24
C SER A 92 -4.67 -10.05 1.03
N VAL A 93 -5.92 -10.09 1.46
CA VAL A 93 -6.40 -9.47 2.70
C VAL A 93 -6.95 -10.58 3.59
N THR A 94 -6.49 -10.64 4.83
CA THR A 94 -7.00 -11.58 5.82
C THR A 94 -7.74 -10.83 6.93
N LEU A 95 -8.97 -11.24 7.16
CA LEU A 95 -9.84 -10.72 8.20
C LEU A 95 -10.05 -11.83 9.23
N PRO A 96 -9.33 -11.81 10.36
CA PRO A 96 -9.54 -12.78 11.42
C PRO A 96 -10.90 -12.52 12.08
N ASP A 97 -11.72 -13.56 12.21
CA ASP A 97 -13.04 -13.52 12.88
C ASP A 97 -13.94 -12.36 12.37
N LEU A 98 -14.11 -12.31 11.02
CA LEU A 98 -14.91 -11.25 10.40
C LEU A 98 -16.32 -11.21 10.95
N LYS A 99 -16.67 -10.09 11.57
CA LYS A 99 -17.99 -9.75 12.08
C LYS A 99 -18.42 -8.42 11.49
N LEU A 100 -19.58 -8.41 10.86
CA LEU A 100 -20.19 -7.22 10.29
C LEU A 100 -21.55 -6.97 10.96
N ALA A 101 -21.64 -5.94 11.76
CA ALA A 101 -22.93 -5.44 12.24
C ALA A 101 -23.67 -4.72 11.09
N ILE A 102 -24.97 -4.54 11.24
CA ILE A 102 -25.78 -3.73 10.31
C ILE A 102 -25.21 -2.32 10.25
N GLY A 103 -25.06 -1.76 9.04
CA GLY A 103 -24.55 -0.41 8.84
C GLY A 103 -23.02 -0.34 8.74
N ASN A 104 -22.42 0.75 9.22
CA ASN A 104 -20.97 1.00 9.12
C ASN A 104 -20.18 0.17 10.10
N ASN A 105 -19.10 -0.46 9.61
CA ASN A 105 -18.15 -1.24 10.39
C ASN A 105 -16.74 -0.70 10.14
N THR A 106 -16.01 -0.39 11.19
CA THR A 106 -14.59 -0.08 11.11
C THR A 106 -13.80 -1.34 11.44
N LEU A 107 -12.92 -1.75 10.54
CA LEU A 107 -12.12 -2.95 10.65
C LEU A 107 -10.64 -2.61 10.58
N GLU A 108 -9.86 -3.25 11.42
CA GLU A 108 -8.42 -3.32 11.30
C GLU A 108 -8.06 -4.65 10.65
N ILE A 109 -7.38 -4.61 9.52
CA ILE A 109 -7.09 -5.77 8.70
C ILE A 109 -5.60 -5.84 8.36
N GLU A 110 -5.13 -7.04 8.13
CA GLU A 110 -3.80 -7.29 7.61
C GLU A 110 -3.86 -7.69 6.14
N ALA A 111 -3.01 -7.04 5.35
CA ALA A 111 -2.86 -7.33 3.93
C ALA A 111 -1.42 -7.71 3.61
N LYS A 112 -1.27 -8.63 2.68
CA LYS A 112 0.00 -8.99 2.04
C LYS A 112 -0.04 -8.47 0.63
N PHE A 113 0.82 -7.53 0.32
CA PHE A 113 0.94 -6.93 -1.00
C PHE A 113 2.20 -7.41 -1.69
N ASN A 114 2.09 -7.89 -2.91
CA ASN A 114 3.22 -8.33 -3.73
C ASN A 114 3.45 -7.37 -4.90
N PRO A 115 4.37 -6.42 -4.78
CA PRO A 115 4.70 -5.51 -5.89
C PRO A 115 5.28 -6.23 -7.12
N ASN A 116 5.89 -7.42 -6.92
CA ASN A 116 6.49 -8.20 -8.00
C ASN A 116 5.51 -9.18 -8.67
N ALA A 117 4.22 -9.11 -8.34
CA ALA A 117 3.19 -9.94 -9.00
C ALA A 117 3.09 -9.65 -10.50
N GLY A 118 3.51 -8.47 -10.95
CA GLY A 118 3.55 -8.05 -12.34
C GLY A 118 3.68 -6.52 -12.45
N PRO A 119 3.66 -5.96 -13.66
CA PRO A 119 3.76 -4.51 -13.89
C PRO A 119 2.74 -3.70 -13.08
N GLN A 120 1.53 -4.22 -12.91
CA GLN A 120 0.45 -3.58 -12.18
C GLN A 120 0.73 -3.47 -10.67
N GLY A 121 1.40 -4.47 -10.10
CA GLY A 121 1.84 -4.44 -8.69
C GLY A 121 2.88 -3.34 -8.47
N LEU A 122 3.87 -3.28 -9.35
CA LEU A 122 4.91 -2.25 -9.32
C LEU A 122 4.32 -0.85 -9.53
N GLU A 123 3.44 -0.69 -10.53
CA GLU A 123 2.75 0.58 -10.77
C GLU A 123 1.95 1.04 -9.54
N MET A 124 1.24 0.12 -8.89
CA MET A 124 0.46 0.42 -7.69
C MET A 124 1.35 0.93 -6.55
N LEU A 125 2.54 0.33 -6.36
CA LEU A 125 3.51 0.81 -5.38
C LEU A 125 4.05 2.19 -5.73
N ASN A 126 4.46 2.39 -6.99
CA ASN A 126 5.02 3.66 -7.46
C ASN A 126 4.00 4.80 -7.32
N ARG A 127 2.75 4.56 -7.70
CA ARG A 127 1.66 5.52 -7.51
C ARG A 127 1.43 5.85 -6.04
N PHE A 128 1.43 4.83 -5.18
CA PHE A 128 1.30 5.03 -3.73
C PHE A 128 2.40 5.94 -3.19
N ILE A 129 3.67 5.66 -3.49
CA ILE A 129 4.82 6.46 -3.03
C ILE A 129 4.77 7.88 -3.60
N SER A 130 4.31 8.04 -4.85
CA SER A 130 4.15 9.34 -5.52
C SER A 130 2.94 10.14 -5.03
N GLY A 131 2.19 9.65 -4.06
CA GLY A 131 1.01 10.35 -3.53
C GLY A 131 -0.23 10.25 -4.42
N ILE A 132 -0.25 9.32 -5.38
CA ILE A 132 -1.33 9.16 -6.36
C ILE A 132 -2.26 8.05 -5.94
N ASN A 133 -3.56 8.35 -5.85
CA ASN A 133 -4.58 7.37 -5.52
C ASN A 133 -4.68 6.28 -6.60
N THR A 134 -4.87 5.03 -6.18
CA THR A 134 -5.02 3.88 -7.09
C THR A 134 -6.30 3.12 -6.77
N LYS A 135 -7.14 2.93 -7.79
CA LYS A 135 -8.34 2.10 -7.69
C LYS A 135 -7.94 0.63 -7.85
N PHE A 136 -8.54 -0.23 -7.06
CA PHE A 136 -8.37 -1.67 -7.14
C PHE A 136 -9.62 -2.39 -6.62
N ASN A 137 -9.70 -3.68 -6.87
CA ASN A 137 -10.82 -4.50 -6.43
C ASN A 137 -10.38 -5.49 -5.36
N ILE A 138 -11.26 -5.73 -4.39
CA ILE A 138 -11.13 -6.84 -3.45
C ILE A 138 -12.17 -7.87 -3.83
N SER A 139 -11.71 -9.09 -4.11
CA SER A 139 -12.57 -10.16 -4.62
C SER A 139 -12.53 -11.38 -3.71
N GLY A 140 -13.69 -11.93 -3.45
CA GLY A 140 -13.79 -13.22 -2.85
C GLY A 140 -13.58 -14.34 -3.88
N TYR A 141 -13.30 -15.54 -3.37
CA TYR A 141 -13.13 -16.76 -4.13
C TYR A 141 -13.64 -17.95 -3.30
N GLU A 142 -13.63 -19.15 -3.85
CA GLU A 142 -14.24 -20.31 -3.22
C GLU A 142 -13.68 -20.63 -1.82
N ASP A 143 -12.37 -20.46 -1.66
CA ASP A 143 -11.69 -20.73 -0.38
C ASP A 143 -11.54 -19.49 0.53
N SER A 144 -12.29 -18.41 0.23
CA SER A 144 -12.32 -17.23 1.10
C SER A 144 -12.81 -17.52 2.51
N THR A 145 -13.57 -18.57 2.70
CA THR A 145 -14.09 -19.00 4.01
C THR A 145 -14.04 -20.52 4.16
N SER A 146 -13.86 -21.00 5.38
CA SER A 146 -13.95 -22.41 5.70
C SER A 146 -15.39 -22.93 5.83
N ILE A 147 -16.38 -22.02 5.86
CA ILE A 147 -17.79 -22.37 6.02
C ILE A 147 -18.37 -22.75 4.66
N ALA A 148 -18.61 -24.04 4.43
CA ALA A 148 -19.02 -24.58 3.12
C ALA A 148 -20.29 -23.91 2.55
N SER A 149 -21.28 -23.63 3.39
CA SER A 149 -22.53 -22.98 2.96
C SER A 149 -22.36 -21.53 2.51
N LEU A 150 -21.27 -20.87 2.90
CA LEU A 150 -20.97 -19.47 2.54
C LEU A 150 -20.03 -19.35 1.33
N LYS A 151 -19.37 -20.42 0.89
CA LYS A 151 -18.45 -20.40 -0.24
C LYS A 151 -19.05 -19.75 -1.51
N PRO A 152 -20.27 -20.12 -1.96
CA PRO A 152 -20.87 -19.46 -3.13
C PRO A 152 -21.11 -17.97 -2.94
N ALA A 153 -21.50 -17.55 -1.73
CA ALA A 153 -21.71 -16.14 -1.41
C ALA A 153 -20.40 -15.35 -1.44
N PHE A 154 -19.32 -15.91 -0.88
CA PHE A 154 -18.01 -15.28 -0.91
C PHE A 154 -17.41 -15.21 -2.30
N SER A 155 -17.61 -16.24 -3.14
CA SER A 155 -17.17 -16.21 -4.55
C SER A 155 -17.81 -15.06 -5.36
N ALA A 156 -18.95 -14.55 -4.92
CA ALA A 156 -19.63 -13.41 -5.52
C ALA A 156 -19.21 -12.05 -4.98
N VAL A 157 -18.41 -12.01 -3.91
CA VAL A 157 -17.95 -10.73 -3.31
C VAL A 157 -17.05 -9.99 -4.29
N ARG A 158 -17.40 -8.73 -4.56
CA ARG A 158 -16.62 -7.78 -5.37
C ARG A 158 -16.71 -6.41 -4.73
N ILE A 159 -15.62 -5.94 -4.17
CA ILE A 159 -15.56 -4.68 -3.44
C ILE A 159 -14.64 -3.73 -4.19
N ASN A 160 -15.18 -2.60 -4.60
CA ASN A 160 -14.37 -1.52 -5.16
C ASN A 160 -13.69 -0.77 -4.02
N SER A 161 -12.39 -0.57 -4.13
CA SER A 161 -11.60 0.14 -3.14
C SER A 161 -10.64 1.12 -3.80
N THR A 162 -10.19 2.09 -3.02
CA THR A 162 -9.17 3.04 -3.46
C THR A 162 -8.07 3.07 -2.42
N LEU A 163 -6.85 2.77 -2.85
CA LEU A 163 -5.65 2.99 -2.06
C LEU A 163 -5.30 4.48 -2.18
N PRO A 164 -5.38 5.26 -1.10
CA PRO A 164 -4.92 6.64 -1.13
C PRO A 164 -3.40 6.66 -1.28
N GLY A 165 -2.90 7.58 -2.09
CA GLY A 165 -1.47 7.81 -2.20
C GLY A 165 -0.87 8.30 -0.89
N LEU A 166 0.43 8.10 -0.72
CA LEU A 166 1.15 8.57 0.46
C LEU A 166 1.10 10.10 0.53
N GLN A 167 0.50 10.64 1.59
CA GLN A 167 0.28 12.08 1.73
C GLN A 167 1.51 12.82 2.25
N GLN A 168 2.56 12.11 2.59
CA GLN A 168 3.79 12.65 3.16
C GLN A 168 4.97 12.37 2.23
N LYS A 169 5.76 13.38 1.94
CA LYS A 169 7.03 13.20 1.22
C LYS A 169 8.00 12.39 2.07
N LEU A 170 8.58 11.35 1.48
CA LEU A 170 9.63 10.55 2.13
C LEU A 170 10.92 11.37 2.24
N VAL A 171 11.35 12.02 1.17
CA VAL A 171 12.50 12.92 1.20
C VAL A 171 12.06 14.28 1.75
N GLN A 172 12.65 14.68 2.87
CA GLN A 172 12.34 15.94 3.54
C GLN A 172 13.28 17.07 3.09
N SER A 173 14.55 16.76 2.98
CA SER A 173 15.56 17.73 2.57
C SER A 173 16.83 17.02 2.07
N THR A 174 17.54 17.70 1.19
CA THR A 174 18.88 17.30 0.76
C THR A 174 19.83 18.48 1.05
N LYS A 175 20.92 18.19 1.76
CA LYS A 175 21.98 19.17 2.02
C LYS A 175 23.16 18.84 1.14
N LEU A 176 23.61 19.83 0.37
CA LEU A 176 24.80 19.72 -0.46
C LEU A 176 26.02 20.29 0.28
N LYS A 177 27.13 19.58 0.20
CA LYS A 177 28.44 20.05 0.64
C LYS A 177 29.38 20.07 -0.57
N VAL A 178 29.73 21.26 -1.00
CA VAL A 178 30.77 21.48 -2.01
C VAL A 178 32.13 21.28 -1.37
N LEU A 179 33.00 20.49 -2.01
CA LEU A 179 34.35 20.24 -1.55
C LEU A 179 35.33 21.22 -2.20
N ASP A 180 36.48 21.47 -1.57
CA ASP A 180 37.54 22.32 -2.12
C ASP A 180 38.09 21.80 -3.47
N SER A 181 37.96 20.50 -3.73
CA SER A 181 38.31 19.84 -5.00
C SER A 181 37.23 19.99 -6.09
N THR A 182 36.00 20.33 -5.71
CA THR A 182 34.86 20.38 -6.64
C THR A 182 35.09 21.48 -7.68
N GLY A 183 35.03 21.12 -8.95
CA GLY A 183 35.21 22.03 -10.07
C GLY A 183 36.66 22.32 -10.45
N ASN A 184 37.64 22.01 -9.60
CA ASN A 184 39.06 22.19 -9.90
C ASN A 184 39.77 20.89 -10.31
N LYS A 185 39.41 19.78 -9.67
CA LYS A 185 39.99 18.46 -9.89
C LYS A 185 38.95 17.39 -10.17
N ASP A 186 37.82 17.50 -9.48
CA ASP A 186 36.74 16.53 -9.51
C ASP A 186 35.41 17.23 -9.72
N ASP A 187 34.50 16.53 -10.38
CA ASP A 187 33.10 16.91 -10.54
C ASP A 187 32.22 16.38 -9.39
N VAL A 188 32.84 16.05 -8.26
CA VAL A 188 32.17 15.42 -7.13
C VAL A 188 31.87 16.44 -6.03
N ALA A 189 30.64 16.41 -5.54
CA ALA A 189 30.21 17.05 -4.30
C ALA A 189 29.67 15.98 -3.35
N GLN A 190 29.37 16.34 -2.11
CA GLN A 190 28.77 15.44 -1.14
C GLN A 190 27.35 15.89 -0.83
N ALA A 191 26.44 14.91 -0.67
CA ALA A 191 25.07 15.16 -0.27
C ALA A 191 24.68 14.35 0.97
N VAL A 192 23.80 14.93 1.79
CA VAL A 192 23.11 14.24 2.86
C VAL A 192 21.61 14.35 2.62
N VAL A 193 20.95 13.21 2.55
CA VAL A 193 19.50 13.11 2.36
C VAL A 193 18.83 12.88 3.70
N SER A 194 17.86 13.70 4.05
CA SER A 194 16.98 13.49 5.21
C SER A 194 15.70 12.81 4.73
N LEU A 195 15.45 11.61 5.27
CA LEU A 195 14.31 10.78 4.90
C LEU A 195 13.38 10.62 6.10
N SER A 196 12.11 10.97 5.91
CA SER A 196 11.04 10.73 6.88
C SER A 196 10.37 9.41 6.58
N ASN A 197 10.49 8.46 7.48
CA ASN A 197 9.79 7.19 7.37
C ASN A 197 8.46 7.26 8.13
N PRO A 198 7.30 7.31 7.45
CA PRO A 198 5.99 7.37 8.10
C PRO A 198 5.49 6.01 8.58
N PHE A 199 6.20 4.92 8.27
CA PHE A 199 5.77 3.56 8.58
C PHE A 199 6.33 3.08 9.92
N THR A 200 5.69 2.07 10.49
CA THR A 200 6.20 1.40 11.71
C THR A 200 7.43 0.56 11.40
N SER A 201 7.46 -0.09 10.24
CA SER A 201 8.63 -0.84 9.78
C SER A 201 9.78 0.11 9.43
N SER A 202 11.01 -0.31 9.71
CA SER A 202 12.19 0.39 9.21
C SER A 202 12.38 0.15 7.71
N LEU A 203 12.95 1.15 7.03
CA LEU A 203 13.35 1.07 5.63
C LEU A 203 14.88 0.98 5.58
N SER A 204 15.40 -0.12 5.06
CA SER A 204 16.84 -0.28 4.82
C SER A 204 17.14 -0.01 3.36
N ILE A 205 17.84 1.08 3.09
CA ILE A 205 18.21 1.51 1.75
C ILE A 205 19.61 1.02 1.47
N THR A 206 19.77 0.26 0.39
CA THR A 206 21.06 -0.37 0.04
C THR A 206 21.68 0.22 -1.22
N HIS A 207 20.90 0.91 -2.03
CA HIS A 207 21.36 1.56 -3.25
C HIS A 207 20.48 2.77 -3.55
N ILE A 208 21.04 3.84 -4.04
CA ILE A 208 20.32 5.07 -4.40
C ILE A 208 20.75 5.50 -5.79
N ILE A 209 19.77 5.72 -6.65
CA ILE A 209 19.93 6.38 -7.95
C ILE A 209 19.10 7.65 -7.91
N SER A 210 19.68 8.77 -8.23
CA SER A 210 18.95 10.05 -8.25
C SER A 210 19.45 10.97 -9.33
N ASN A 211 18.53 11.68 -9.97
CA ASN A 211 18.82 12.82 -10.81
C ASN A 211 18.42 14.08 -10.06
N VAL A 212 19.36 14.99 -9.90
CA VAL A 212 19.16 16.27 -9.23
C VAL A 212 19.01 17.35 -10.27
N THR A 213 17.95 18.12 -10.16
CA THR A 213 17.70 19.26 -11.03
C THR A 213 17.51 20.52 -10.22
N SER A 214 17.70 21.67 -10.83
CA SER A 214 17.31 22.96 -10.33
C SER A 214 16.68 23.76 -11.46
N HIS A 215 15.50 24.32 -11.23
CA HIS A 215 14.75 25.10 -12.24
C HIS A 215 14.57 24.35 -13.58
N GLY A 216 14.42 23.00 -13.51
CA GLY A 216 14.27 22.14 -14.69
C GLY A 216 15.59 21.81 -15.40
N LEU A 217 16.73 22.27 -14.91
CA LEU A 217 18.05 21.95 -15.46
C LEU A 217 18.66 20.78 -14.68
N PHE A 218 19.19 19.79 -15.39
CA PHE A 218 19.94 18.68 -14.81
C PHE A 218 21.30 19.18 -14.32
N ILE A 219 21.55 19.06 -13.02
CA ILE A 219 22.75 19.57 -12.37
C ILE A 219 23.65 18.49 -11.78
N ALA A 220 23.09 17.34 -11.43
CA ALA A 220 23.87 16.27 -10.84
C ALA A 220 23.18 14.92 -10.93
N SER A 221 23.95 13.86 -10.78
CA SER A 221 23.46 12.49 -10.59
C SER A 221 24.12 11.84 -9.39
N LEU A 222 23.37 10.92 -8.81
CA LEU A 222 23.80 10.05 -7.74
C LEU A 222 23.48 8.61 -8.15
N ASP A 223 24.48 7.75 -8.12
CA ASP A 223 24.34 6.30 -8.37
C ASP A 223 25.35 5.60 -7.44
N THR A 224 24.88 5.20 -6.25
CA THR A 224 25.79 4.71 -5.21
C THR A 224 25.16 3.63 -4.34
N ASP A 225 25.98 2.67 -3.99
CA ASP A 225 25.67 1.73 -2.92
C ASP A 225 25.78 2.42 -1.55
N THR A 226 24.83 2.15 -0.70
CA THR A 226 24.80 2.72 0.65
C THR A 226 24.21 1.71 1.63
N GLN A 227 24.48 1.91 2.91
CA GLN A 227 23.78 1.21 3.99
C GLN A 227 23.15 2.25 4.90
N PHE A 228 21.91 2.60 4.56
CA PHE A 228 21.16 3.61 5.27
C PHE A 228 19.87 3.02 5.82
N ASN A 229 19.69 3.07 7.14
CA ASN A 229 18.51 2.55 7.82
C ASN A 229 17.65 3.71 8.34
N ALA A 230 16.50 3.92 7.69
CA ALA A 230 15.50 4.87 8.16
C ALA A 230 14.54 4.18 9.13
N GLY A 231 14.75 4.42 10.42
CA GLY A 231 13.93 3.85 11.50
C GLY A 231 12.46 4.22 11.37
N GLY A 232 11.59 3.32 11.82
CA GLY A 232 10.14 3.54 11.76
C GLY A 232 9.68 4.77 12.53
N LYS A 233 8.72 5.52 11.96
CA LYS A 233 8.13 6.75 12.54
C LYS A 233 9.17 7.82 12.88
N LYS A 234 10.27 7.89 12.14
CA LYS A 234 11.39 8.81 12.40
C LYS A 234 11.89 9.48 11.15
N VAL A 235 12.54 10.63 11.36
CA VAL A 235 13.40 11.25 10.35
C VAL A 235 14.83 10.75 10.59
N SER A 236 15.45 10.26 9.53
CA SER A 236 16.83 9.74 9.56
C SER A 236 17.64 10.41 8.47
N GLN A 237 18.94 10.58 8.71
CA GLN A 237 19.87 11.16 7.75
C GLN A 237 20.72 10.08 7.12
N SER A 238 20.93 10.15 5.82
CA SER A 238 21.86 9.27 5.11
C SER A 238 23.30 9.54 5.55
N PRO A 239 24.23 8.60 5.32
CA PRO A 239 25.65 8.92 5.24
C PRO A 239 25.90 10.01 4.20
N LEU A 240 27.13 10.52 4.15
CA LEU A 240 27.60 11.33 3.05
C LEU A 240 27.60 10.49 1.77
N LEU A 241 26.94 10.99 0.75
CA LEU A 241 26.79 10.35 -0.57
C LEU A 241 27.51 11.21 -1.60
N ASP A 242 28.35 10.59 -2.42
CA ASP A 242 29.06 11.29 -3.48
C ASP A 242 28.12 11.59 -4.65
N LEU A 243 27.99 12.86 -5.01
CA LEU A 243 27.11 13.39 -6.03
C LEU A 243 27.96 13.89 -7.21
N HIS A 244 27.74 13.33 -8.39
CA HIS A 244 28.44 13.72 -9.61
C HIS A 244 27.76 14.94 -10.25
N LEU A 245 28.44 16.07 -10.23
CA LEU A 245 27.95 17.34 -10.77
C LEU A 245 28.10 17.37 -12.30
N ASN A 246 27.08 17.88 -12.97
CA ASN A 246 27.17 18.24 -14.37
C ASN A 246 27.71 19.67 -14.50
N LEU A 247 29.01 19.81 -14.64
CA LEU A 247 29.70 21.10 -14.73
C LEU A 247 29.61 21.76 -16.11
N TYR A 248 28.95 21.13 -17.07
CA TYR A 248 28.72 21.65 -18.42
C TYR A 248 27.23 21.85 -18.70
N PRO A 249 26.85 23.03 -19.23
CA PRO A 249 27.67 24.20 -19.55
C PRO A 249 28.02 25.08 -18.31
N PRO A 250 28.99 25.99 -18.42
CA PRO A 250 29.49 26.81 -17.30
C PRO A 250 28.43 27.63 -16.58
N ASP A 251 27.36 28.00 -17.27
CA ASP A 251 26.24 28.75 -16.71
C ASP A 251 25.49 27.95 -15.66
N ILE A 252 25.44 26.59 -15.83
CA ILE A 252 24.85 25.69 -14.83
C ILE A 252 25.72 25.62 -13.58
N PHE A 253 27.04 25.62 -13.74
CA PHE A 253 27.95 25.62 -12.59
C PHE A 253 27.82 26.90 -11.75
N ALA A 254 27.71 28.08 -12.40
CA ALA A 254 27.45 29.33 -11.69
C ALA A 254 26.10 29.27 -10.93
N LEU A 255 25.07 28.72 -11.57
CA LEU A 255 23.77 28.52 -10.96
C LEU A 255 23.83 27.58 -9.74
N VAL A 256 24.50 26.43 -9.85
CA VAL A 256 24.70 25.49 -8.76
C VAL A 256 25.43 26.11 -7.59
N ARG A 257 26.47 26.88 -7.86
CA ARG A 257 27.22 27.59 -6.83
C ARG A 257 26.35 28.59 -6.07
N ASP A 258 25.58 29.37 -6.78
CA ASP A 258 24.76 30.43 -6.18
C ASP A 258 23.56 29.85 -5.42
N TYR A 259 22.98 28.74 -5.92
CA TYR A 259 21.89 28.02 -5.25
C TYR A 259 22.33 27.13 -4.09
N ALA A 260 23.50 26.49 -4.17
CA ALA A 260 24.05 25.72 -3.07
C ALA A 260 24.30 26.55 -1.81
N LEU A 261 24.44 27.85 -1.99
CA LEU A 261 24.66 28.81 -0.91
C LEU A 261 23.34 29.35 -0.32
N ASP A 262 22.23 29.35 -1.06
CA ASP A 262 21.02 30.09 -0.65
C ASP A 262 19.76 29.27 -0.35
N ALA A 263 19.43 28.20 -1.04
CA ALA A 263 18.05 27.70 -0.97
C ALA A 263 17.84 26.15 -0.99
N GLY A 264 18.88 25.35 -1.13
CA GLY A 264 18.74 23.90 -1.30
C GLY A 264 18.42 23.49 -2.75
N LEU A 265 18.50 22.19 -3.00
CA LEU A 265 18.30 21.57 -4.30
C LEU A 265 16.95 20.86 -4.36
N ASP A 266 16.27 20.97 -5.49
CA ASP A 266 15.11 20.14 -5.78
C ASP A 266 15.55 18.77 -6.28
N VAL A 267 15.16 17.72 -5.55
CA VAL A 267 15.32 16.34 -6.01
C VAL A 267 14.08 15.98 -6.82
N MET A 268 14.22 15.83 -8.14
CA MET A 268 13.08 15.51 -9.00
C MET A 268 12.73 14.04 -9.01
N GLN A 269 13.72 13.16 -8.88
CA GLN A 269 13.50 11.72 -8.88
C GLN A 269 14.53 11.05 -7.97
N LEU A 270 14.04 10.27 -7.03
CA LEU A 270 14.85 9.43 -6.18
C LEU A 270 14.39 7.98 -6.37
N ASP A 271 15.19 7.19 -7.05
CA ASP A 271 15.01 5.75 -7.15
C ASP A 271 15.95 5.09 -6.13
N ALA A 272 15.42 4.16 -5.36
CA ALA A 272 16.21 3.49 -4.34
C ALA A 272 15.86 2.00 -4.26
N ILE A 273 16.87 1.17 -4.01
CA ILE A 273 16.64 -0.21 -3.60
C ILE A 273 16.38 -0.20 -2.10
N VAL A 274 15.15 -0.52 -1.73
CA VAL A 274 14.68 -0.48 -0.36
C VAL A 274 14.33 -1.88 0.13
N LYS A 275 14.84 -2.24 1.30
CA LYS A 275 14.44 -3.45 2.03
C LYS A 275 13.47 -3.08 3.14
N ILE A 276 12.34 -3.79 3.19
CA ILE A 276 11.31 -3.65 4.21
C ILE A 276 11.16 -5.01 4.88
N GLY A 277 11.75 -5.19 6.06
CA GLY A 277 11.86 -6.50 6.67
C GLY A 277 12.61 -7.47 5.76
N GLY A 278 11.98 -8.59 5.36
CA GLY A 278 12.55 -9.57 4.42
C GLY A 278 12.35 -9.24 2.95
N TYR A 279 11.50 -8.24 2.61
CA TYR A 279 11.21 -7.86 1.23
C TYR A 279 12.29 -6.92 0.69
N THR A 280 12.76 -7.17 -0.55
CA THR A 280 13.68 -6.28 -1.25
C THR A 280 12.97 -5.73 -2.49
N TYR A 281 12.77 -4.43 -2.52
CA TYR A 281 12.30 -3.72 -3.70
C TYR A 281 13.50 -3.31 -4.55
N SER A 282 13.48 -3.68 -5.83
CA SER A 282 14.41 -3.17 -6.82
C SER A 282 13.58 -2.67 -8.01
N ASP A 283 13.67 -1.39 -8.32
CA ASP A 283 13.10 -0.88 -9.56
C ASP A 283 13.97 -1.34 -10.73
N THR A 284 13.53 -2.39 -11.41
CA THR A 284 14.18 -2.89 -12.63
C THR A 284 13.64 -2.22 -13.89
N THR A 285 12.70 -1.27 -13.76
CA THR A 285 12.03 -0.65 -14.91
C THR A 285 12.87 0.40 -15.62
N ASN A 286 13.97 0.86 -15.04
CA ASN A 286 14.92 1.76 -15.70
C ASN A 286 16.02 1.03 -16.52
N ALA A 287 15.68 -0.08 -17.18
CA ALA A 287 16.57 -0.73 -18.16
C ALA A 287 16.90 0.15 -19.40
N ASN A 288 16.41 1.39 -19.43
CA ASN A 288 16.68 2.36 -20.50
C ASN A 288 17.58 3.53 -20.10
N SER A 289 18.34 3.43 -19.02
CA SER A 289 19.46 4.34 -18.82
C SER A 289 20.44 4.17 -19.99
N PRO A 290 20.85 5.23 -20.67
CA PRO A 290 21.78 5.11 -21.77
C PRO A 290 23.07 4.48 -21.26
N LYS A 291 23.34 3.26 -21.70
CA LYS A 291 24.62 2.60 -21.46
C LYS A 291 25.70 3.54 -21.98
N ASN A 292 26.51 4.10 -21.10
CA ASN A 292 27.72 4.82 -21.46
C ASN A 292 28.55 3.91 -22.39
N HIS A 293 28.51 4.18 -23.68
CA HIS A 293 29.47 3.60 -24.63
C HIS A 293 30.86 4.07 -24.21
N LYS A 294 31.57 3.24 -23.47
CA LYS A 294 33.01 3.37 -23.32
C LYS A 294 33.60 3.40 -24.70
N ASN A 295 34.25 4.51 -25.00
CA ASN A 295 35.06 4.72 -26.19
C ASN A 295 35.97 3.49 -26.43
N GLU A 296 35.64 2.67 -27.42
CA GLU A 296 36.61 1.81 -28.07
C GLU A 296 37.57 2.72 -28.86
N LYS A 297 38.78 2.85 -28.34
CA LYS A 297 39.90 3.45 -29.05
C LYS A 297 40.11 2.65 -30.33
N ARG A 298 39.79 3.26 -31.46
CA ARG A 298 40.30 2.78 -32.76
C ARG A 298 41.80 2.98 -32.79
N ARG A 299 42.52 1.90 -33.03
CA ARG A 299 43.87 1.90 -33.55
C ARG A 299 43.88 2.30 -35.02
#